data_ce859a8e5ccc168e7dbb292045d7a5d5
#
_entry.id   ce859a8e5ccc168e7dbb292045d7a5d5
#
_cell.length_a   1.000
_cell.length_b   1.000
_cell.length_c   1.000
_cell.angle_alpha   90.00
_cell.angle_beta   90.00
_cell.angle_gamma   90.00
#
_symmetry.space_group_name_H-M   'P 1'
#
loop_
_entity.id
_entity.type
_entity.pdbx_description
1 polymer ?
#
loop_
_entity_poly.entity_id
_entity_poly.type
_entity_poly.pdbx_seq_one_letter_code
_entity_poly.pdbx_strand_id
1 'polypeptide(L)'
;MLNKICYIIIKKIIEFIKYLNLDQTVFDKLIFCIGINQLASCRQNYKNFETLHEAELKVFSQNGEDGIIDYLFHQLEIPSPNFVEIGIGNYRESNTRFLYNRIHSKGLIIDRLDQLQMKVKPYVNLWKGDLRIHQKIVTAENINEILGKYCDYKIDIFSIDIDGVDYWVISKLRPNISKIFIAEFNPTFGPDLEITVPNIDGFDRTNYHNSNLCYGLSLKALIKLMVEKNYYFLGTNLQKMNAFFISNNFKKESFFPNINLRKLSYYSDSNIRDSRDCNYNLTYLSGSKKQKEIENCEVIDLSDGKNKKSKIKNLL
;
A
#
# COMPACT_ATOMS: atom_id res chain seq x y z
N MET A 1 15.23 36.44 23.24
CA MET A 1 15.51 37.27 22.03
C MET A 1 15.65 36.38 20.77
N LEU A 2 16.42 35.31 20.82
CA LEU A 2 16.64 34.40 19.67
C LEU A 2 15.33 33.82 19.09
N ASN A 3 14.41 33.32 19.94
CA ASN A 3 13.13 32.74 19.49
C ASN A 3 12.22 33.74 18.78
N LYS A 4 12.28 35.02 19.13
CA LYS A 4 11.51 36.08 18.46
C LYS A 4 12.06 36.40 17.05
N ILE A 5 13.37 36.36 16.90
CA ILE A 5 14.06 36.58 15.62
C ILE A 5 13.78 35.39 14.69
N CYS A 6 13.92 34.17 15.18
CA CYS A 6 13.59 32.96 14.41
C CYS A 6 12.11 32.98 13.94
N TYR A 7 11.19 33.36 14.80
CA TYR A 7 9.76 33.47 14.43
C TYR A 7 9.52 34.50 13.31
N ILE A 8 10.18 35.67 13.39
CA ILE A 8 10.04 36.71 12.37
C ILE A 8 10.63 36.26 11.02
N ILE A 9 11.79 35.57 11.06
CA ILE A 9 12.41 35.02 9.85
C ILE A 9 11.52 33.97 9.22
N ILE A 10 11.00 33.02 9.99
CA ILE A 10 10.09 31.98 9.50
C ILE A 10 8.82 32.60 8.89
N LYS A 11 8.23 33.61 9.55
CA LYS A 11 7.06 34.30 9.03
C LYS A 11 7.35 34.98 7.67
N LYS A 12 8.48 35.65 7.54
CA LYS A 12 8.90 36.29 6.27
C LYS A 12 9.16 35.26 5.17
N ILE A 13 9.75 34.12 5.51
CA ILE A 13 9.95 33.00 4.55
C ILE A 13 8.59 32.47 4.08
N ILE A 14 7.65 32.24 4.98
CA ILE A 14 6.29 31.80 4.64
C ILE A 14 5.57 32.83 3.76
N GLU A 15 5.68 34.15 4.07
CA GLU A 15 5.12 35.21 3.26
C GLU A 15 5.77 35.28 1.88
N PHE A 16 7.09 35.08 1.78
CA PHE A 16 7.82 35.02 0.52
C PHE A 16 7.42 33.80 -0.32
N ILE A 17 7.26 32.60 0.29
CA ILE A 17 6.78 31.41 -0.38
C ILE A 17 5.35 31.62 -0.92
N LYS A 18 4.48 32.26 -0.13
CA LYS A 18 3.13 32.63 -0.57
C LYS A 18 3.15 33.66 -1.70
N TYR A 19 4.05 34.64 -1.64
CA TYR A 19 4.23 35.64 -2.70
C TYR A 19 4.69 35.00 -4.01
N LEU A 20 5.55 33.97 -3.94
CA LEU A 20 5.98 33.22 -5.12
C LEU A 20 4.90 32.28 -5.66
N ASN A 21 3.74 32.19 -5.01
CA ASN A 21 2.71 31.17 -5.33
C ASN A 21 3.28 29.73 -5.39
N LEU A 22 4.39 29.46 -4.68
CA LEU A 22 5.00 28.16 -4.55
C LEU A 22 4.24 27.37 -3.44
N ASP A 23 2.97 27.12 -3.68
CA ASP A 23 2.17 26.25 -2.83
C ASP A 23 2.41 24.77 -3.19
N GLN A 24 1.88 23.88 -2.36
CA GLN A 24 2.00 22.45 -2.57
C GLN A 24 1.51 22.02 -3.96
N THR A 25 0.56 22.74 -4.55
CA THR A 25 -0.02 22.39 -5.86
C THR A 25 0.96 22.64 -6.99
N VAL A 26 1.84 23.63 -6.88
CA VAL A 26 2.92 23.89 -7.86
C VAL A 26 3.96 22.78 -7.80
N PHE A 27 4.39 22.41 -6.58
CA PHE A 27 5.33 21.30 -6.41
C PHE A 27 4.74 19.97 -6.94
N ASP A 28 3.48 19.68 -6.64
CA ASP A 28 2.81 18.48 -7.15
C ASP A 28 2.74 18.47 -8.69
N LYS A 29 2.51 19.62 -9.34
CA LYS A 29 2.54 19.74 -10.80
C LYS A 29 3.94 19.49 -11.38
N LEU A 30 4.97 20.02 -10.74
CA LEU A 30 6.35 19.79 -11.16
C LEU A 30 6.74 18.32 -11.02
N ILE A 31 6.45 17.70 -9.86
CA ILE A 31 6.69 16.28 -9.61
C ILE A 31 5.94 15.44 -10.64
N PHE A 32 4.70 15.76 -10.93
CA PHE A 32 3.90 15.08 -11.94
C PHE A 32 4.52 15.17 -13.34
N CYS A 33 4.96 16.37 -13.78
CA CYS A 33 5.62 16.54 -15.07
C CYS A 33 6.94 15.76 -15.17
N ILE A 34 7.77 15.77 -14.11
CA ILE A 34 9.00 15.00 -14.04
C ILE A 34 8.67 13.50 -14.10
N GLY A 35 7.67 13.05 -13.32
CA GLY A 35 7.23 11.68 -13.29
C GLY A 35 6.77 11.15 -14.65
N ILE A 36 6.01 11.94 -15.41
CA ILE A 36 5.60 11.59 -16.78
C ILE A 36 6.81 11.38 -17.71
N ASN A 37 7.80 12.28 -17.64
CA ASN A 37 9.00 12.16 -18.48
C ASN A 37 9.84 10.95 -18.11
N GLN A 38 10.03 10.69 -16.81
CA GLN A 38 10.72 9.50 -16.33
C GLN A 38 9.99 8.21 -16.75
N LEU A 39 8.67 8.19 -16.61
CA LEU A 39 7.85 7.06 -17.02
C LEU A 39 7.98 6.76 -18.52
N ALA A 40 8.01 7.78 -19.36
CA ALA A 40 8.22 7.61 -20.81
C ALA A 40 9.56 6.94 -21.12
N SER A 41 10.62 7.29 -20.38
CA SER A 41 11.93 6.66 -20.46
C SER A 41 11.91 5.21 -19.96
N CYS A 42 11.24 4.93 -18.83
CA CYS A 42 11.11 3.57 -18.29
C CYS A 42 10.39 2.64 -19.27
N ARG A 43 9.30 3.12 -19.91
CA ARG A 43 8.51 2.33 -20.87
C ARG A 43 9.32 1.82 -22.08
N GLN A 44 10.34 2.56 -22.52
CA GLN A 44 11.23 2.13 -23.60
C GLN A 44 12.01 0.85 -23.24
N ASN A 45 12.19 0.61 -21.93
CA ASN A 45 12.97 -0.50 -21.41
C ASN A 45 12.12 -1.64 -20.83
N TYR A 46 10.79 -1.53 -20.78
CA TYR A 46 9.90 -2.51 -20.14
C TYR A 46 10.11 -3.96 -20.64
N LYS A 47 10.42 -4.15 -21.92
CA LYS A 47 10.70 -5.48 -22.50
C LYS A 47 11.99 -6.13 -21.99
N ASN A 48 12.88 -5.34 -21.38
CA ASN A 48 14.17 -5.79 -20.90
C ASN A 48 14.18 -6.02 -19.37
N PHE A 49 13.11 -5.71 -18.68
CA PHE A 49 13.04 -5.86 -17.23
C PHE A 49 13.00 -7.33 -16.83
N GLU A 50 13.89 -7.71 -15.94
CA GLU A 50 14.00 -9.07 -15.39
C GLU A 50 13.37 -9.17 -13.99
N THR A 51 13.20 -8.05 -13.30
CA THR A 51 12.65 -8.00 -11.96
C THR A 51 11.60 -6.90 -11.83
N LEU A 52 10.68 -7.08 -10.89
CA LEU A 52 9.66 -6.07 -10.59
C LEU A 52 10.28 -4.75 -10.10
N HIS A 53 11.43 -4.82 -9.43
CA HIS A 53 12.13 -3.65 -8.89
C HIS A 53 12.62 -2.67 -9.97
N GLU A 54 12.94 -3.17 -11.17
CA GLU A 54 13.36 -2.30 -12.29
C GLU A 54 12.23 -1.40 -12.79
N ALA A 55 10.99 -1.78 -12.48
CA ALA A 55 9.81 -0.97 -12.79
C ALA A 55 9.51 0.09 -11.73
N GLU A 56 10.22 0.12 -10.60
CA GLU A 56 9.93 1.10 -9.55
C GLU A 56 10.19 2.53 -10.03
N LEU A 57 9.17 3.36 -9.88
CA LEU A 57 9.22 4.80 -10.10
C LEU A 57 8.34 5.47 -9.05
N LYS A 58 8.94 6.30 -8.20
CA LYS A 58 8.22 7.05 -7.18
C LYS A 58 7.85 8.43 -7.71
N VAL A 59 6.57 8.68 -7.88
CA VAL A 59 6.00 10.00 -8.20
C VAL A 59 5.13 10.47 -7.03
N PHE A 60 4.06 9.75 -6.74
CA PHE A 60 3.16 10.02 -5.62
C PHE A 60 3.01 8.84 -4.67
N SER A 61 3.25 7.63 -5.11
CA SER A 61 3.25 6.48 -4.21
C SER A 61 4.39 6.56 -3.19
N GLN A 62 4.26 5.81 -2.10
CA GLN A 62 5.21 5.89 -0.99
C GLN A 62 6.57 5.28 -1.34
N ASN A 63 6.60 4.18 -2.10
CA ASN A 63 7.79 3.34 -2.29
C ASN A 63 8.03 2.90 -3.74
N GLY A 64 7.56 3.66 -4.74
CA GLY A 64 7.83 3.36 -6.15
C GLY A 64 6.75 2.54 -6.87
N GLU A 65 5.61 2.32 -6.24
CA GLU A 65 4.47 1.57 -6.78
C GLU A 65 3.90 2.19 -8.06
N ASP A 66 4.03 3.51 -8.26
CA ASP A 66 3.56 4.20 -9.46
C ASP A 66 4.12 3.59 -10.75
N GLY A 67 5.42 3.27 -10.74
CA GLY A 67 6.09 2.64 -11.89
C GLY A 67 5.71 1.19 -12.07
N ILE A 68 5.64 0.43 -10.97
CA ILE A 68 5.23 -0.99 -11.01
C ILE A 68 3.81 -1.12 -11.57
N ILE A 69 2.89 -0.29 -11.11
CA ILE A 69 1.50 -0.27 -11.58
C ILE A 69 1.45 0.02 -13.08
N ASP A 70 2.21 1.03 -13.55
CA ASP A 70 2.27 1.35 -14.97
C ASP A 70 2.84 0.20 -15.80
N TYR A 71 3.91 -0.42 -15.34
CA TYR A 71 4.51 -1.60 -15.98
C TYR A 71 3.48 -2.74 -16.11
N LEU A 72 2.79 -3.08 -15.03
CA LEU A 72 1.86 -4.20 -15.01
C LEU A 72 0.66 -3.98 -15.93
N PHE A 73 0.00 -2.82 -15.89
CA PHE A 73 -1.13 -2.61 -16.79
C PHE A 73 -0.69 -2.43 -18.27
N HIS A 74 0.54 -1.94 -18.50
CA HIS A 74 1.11 -1.89 -19.83
C HIS A 74 1.36 -3.31 -20.38
N GLN A 75 1.95 -4.20 -19.59
CA GLN A 75 2.15 -5.60 -19.94
C GLN A 75 0.84 -6.36 -20.21
N LEU A 76 -0.23 -5.98 -19.51
CA LEU A 76 -1.57 -6.53 -19.70
C LEU A 76 -2.38 -5.84 -20.80
N GLU A 77 -1.80 -4.84 -21.48
CA GLU A 77 -2.43 -4.09 -22.56
C GLU A 77 -3.77 -3.45 -22.13
N ILE A 78 -3.80 -2.90 -20.91
CA ILE A 78 -4.97 -2.23 -20.37
C ILE A 78 -4.81 -0.72 -20.58
N PRO A 79 -5.51 -0.08 -21.54
CA PRO A 79 -5.25 1.31 -21.88
C PRO A 79 -5.75 2.30 -20.81
N SER A 80 -6.80 1.93 -20.10
CA SER A 80 -7.43 2.77 -19.06
C SER A 80 -7.91 1.90 -17.91
N PRO A 81 -7.01 1.52 -16.98
CA PRO A 81 -7.34 0.60 -15.90
C PRO A 81 -8.25 1.27 -14.86
N ASN A 82 -9.39 0.64 -14.59
CA ASN A 82 -10.27 1.03 -13.49
C ASN A 82 -9.75 0.45 -12.17
N PHE A 83 -9.91 1.18 -11.09
CA PHE A 83 -9.30 0.78 -9.83
C PHE A 83 -10.19 0.92 -8.60
N VAL A 84 -9.79 0.19 -7.57
CA VAL A 84 -10.25 0.36 -6.18
C VAL A 84 -9.00 0.47 -5.31
N GLU A 85 -8.96 1.46 -4.42
CA GLU A 85 -7.91 1.56 -3.41
C GLU A 85 -8.53 1.82 -2.03
N ILE A 86 -8.12 1.02 -1.05
CA ILE A 86 -8.60 1.05 0.34
C ILE A 86 -7.42 1.35 1.25
N GLY A 87 -7.59 2.33 2.17
CA GLY A 87 -6.53 2.76 3.07
C GLY A 87 -5.63 3.81 2.43
N ILE A 88 -6.26 4.84 1.86
CA ILE A 88 -5.56 5.86 1.07
C ILE A 88 -5.00 7.01 1.89
N GLY A 89 -5.26 7.06 3.19
CA GLY A 89 -5.00 8.23 4.00
C GLY A 89 -5.69 9.48 3.42
N ASN A 90 -4.93 10.53 3.20
CA ASN A 90 -5.43 11.75 2.54
C ASN A 90 -5.21 11.77 1.01
N TYR A 91 -4.81 10.65 0.41
CA TYR A 91 -4.48 10.48 -1.01
C TYR A 91 -3.25 11.26 -1.47
N ARG A 92 -2.47 11.81 -0.56
CA ARG A 92 -1.22 12.50 -0.90
C ARG A 92 -0.15 11.50 -1.36
N GLU A 93 0.01 10.42 -0.60
CA GLU A 93 0.87 9.27 -0.91
C GLU A 93 -0.05 8.07 -1.08
N SER A 94 -0.31 7.65 -2.31
CA SER A 94 -1.27 6.62 -2.64
C SER A 94 -0.87 5.91 -3.92
N ASN A 95 -1.15 4.63 -4.01
CA ASN A 95 -0.76 3.77 -5.14
C ASN A 95 -1.47 4.15 -6.44
N THR A 96 -2.67 4.69 -6.38
CA THR A 96 -3.45 5.01 -7.59
C THR A 96 -3.48 6.49 -7.96
N ARG A 97 -2.92 7.39 -7.15
CA ARG A 97 -2.96 8.83 -7.40
C ARG A 97 -2.29 9.23 -8.71
N PHE A 98 -1.09 8.70 -9.00
CA PHE A 98 -0.39 9.00 -10.24
C PHE A 98 -1.15 8.47 -11.46
N LEU A 99 -1.66 7.26 -11.35
CA LEU A 99 -2.50 6.64 -12.37
C LEU A 99 -3.73 7.51 -12.67
N TYR A 100 -4.50 7.89 -11.64
CA TYR A 100 -5.70 8.69 -11.81
C TYR A 100 -5.41 10.06 -12.43
N ASN A 101 -4.40 10.77 -11.92
CA ASN A 101 -4.05 12.11 -12.42
C ASN A 101 -3.57 12.08 -13.89
N ARG A 102 -3.06 10.94 -14.35
CA ARG A 102 -2.56 10.75 -15.72
C ARG A 102 -3.63 10.28 -16.70
N ILE A 103 -4.44 9.32 -16.31
CA ILE A 103 -5.37 8.62 -17.22
C ILE A 103 -6.83 9.02 -16.97
N HIS A 104 -7.17 9.49 -15.77
CA HIS A 104 -8.53 9.85 -15.34
C HIS A 104 -9.53 8.67 -15.47
N SER A 105 -9.09 7.49 -15.15
CA SER A 105 -9.88 6.25 -15.12
C SER A 105 -10.99 6.32 -14.08
N LYS A 106 -11.94 5.37 -14.13
CA LYS A 106 -12.89 5.18 -13.03
C LYS A 106 -12.16 4.64 -11.82
N GLY A 107 -12.41 5.23 -10.66
CA GLY A 107 -11.80 4.83 -9.41
C GLY A 107 -12.75 4.90 -8.24
N LEU A 108 -12.58 3.99 -7.29
CA LEU A 108 -13.19 4.04 -5.97
C LEU A 108 -12.07 4.07 -4.94
N ILE A 109 -12.02 5.12 -4.14
CA ILE A 109 -11.06 5.26 -3.04
C ILE A 109 -11.79 5.32 -1.72
N ILE A 110 -11.27 4.58 -0.73
CA ILE A 110 -11.94 4.41 0.56
C ILE A 110 -10.94 4.60 1.69
N ASP A 111 -11.34 5.37 2.70
CA ASP A 111 -10.59 5.50 3.94
C ASP A 111 -11.51 5.84 5.11
N ARG A 112 -11.08 5.54 6.34
CA ARG A 112 -11.77 5.93 7.57
C ARG A 112 -11.57 7.39 7.95
N LEU A 113 -10.63 8.09 7.31
CA LEU A 113 -10.20 9.43 7.68
C LEU A 113 -11.36 10.44 7.60
N ASP A 114 -11.54 11.20 8.69
CA ASP A 114 -12.56 12.23 8.75
C ASP A 114 -12.38 13.30 7.68
N GLN A 115 -13.49 13.78 7.12
CA GLN A 115 -13.51 14.80 6.06
C GLN A 115 -12.71 14.38 4.81
N LEU A 116 -12.73 13.09 4.49
CA LEU A 116 -11.92 12.49 3.43
C LEU A 116 -12.00 13.24 2.11
N GLN A 117 -13.21 13.58 1.66
CA GLN A 117 -13.42 14.30 0.40
C GLN A 117 -12.70 15.65 0.36
N MET A 118 -12.70 16.39 1.46
CA MET A 118 -12.00 17.68 1.57
C MET A 118 -10.47 17.49 1.54
N LYS A 119 -9.98 16.43 2.16
CA LYS A 119 -8.54 16.12 2.23
C LYS A 119 -7.98 15.58 0.91
N VAL A 120 -8.80 14.87 0.13
CA VAL A 120 -8.42 14.34 -1.20
C VAL A 120 -8.46 15.42 -2.28
N LYS A 121 -9.43 16.35 -2.21
CA LYS A 121 -9.66 17.38 -3.23
C LYS A 121 -8.42 18.15 -3.70
N PRO A 122 -7.44 18.53 -2.87
CA PRO A 122 -6.25 19.23 -3.32
C PRO A 122 -5.36 18.43 -4.28
N TYR A 123 -5.47 17.11 -4.29
CA TYR A 123 -4.57 16.21 -5.00
C TYR A 123 -5.13 15.66 -6.31
N VAL A 124 -6.40 15.93 -6.61
CA VAL A 124 -7.10 15.38 -7.78
C VAL A 124 -7.98 16.40 -8.47
N ASN A 125 -8.18 16.22 -9.78
CA ASN A 125 -9.13 16.97 -10.58
C ASN A 125 -10.40 16.15 -10.79
N LEU A 126 -11.34 16.21 -9.85
CA LEU A 126 -12.56 15.39 -9.87
C LEU A 126 -13.45 15.56 -11.12
N TRP A 127 -13.36 16.73 -11.78
CA TRP A 127 -14.13 17.01 -13.00
C TRP A 127 -13.57 16.34 -14.27
N LYS A 128 -12.37 15.74 -14.18
CA LYS A 128 -11.72 15.08 -15.32
C LYS A 128 -12.02 13.60 -15.45
N GLY A 129 -12.45 12.96 -14.37
CA GLY A 129 -12.70 11.51 -14.34
C GLY A 129 -13.75 11.12 -13.31
N ASP A 130 -14.13 9.84 -13.30
CA ASP A 130 -15.10 9.28 -12.35
C ASP A 130 -14.36 8.72 -11.14
N LEU A 131 -13.96 9.59 -10.19
CA LEU A 131 -13.36 9.19 -8.92
C LEU A 131 -14.40 9.28 -7.80
N ARG A 132 -14.77 8.14 -7.25
CA ARG A 132 -15.69 8.03 -6.12
C ARG A 132 -14.89 7.99 -4.82
N ILE A 133 -15.21 8.90 -3.91
CA ILE A 133 -14.52 9.03 -2.62
C ILE A 133 -15.50 8.61 -1.53
N HIS A 134 -15.16 7.56 -0.79
CA HIS A 134 -16.04 7.00 0.22
C HIS A 134 -15.37 6.94 1.59
N GLN A 135 -15.88 7.75 2.54
CA GLN A 135 -15.42 7.72 3.93
C GLN A 135 -16.09 6.57 4.66
N LYS A 136 -15.36 5.51 4.94
CA LYS A 136 -15.88 4.33 5.65
C LYS A 136 -14.76 3.52 6.29
N ILE A 137 -15.02 2.94 7.45
CA ILE A 137 -14.20 1.86 8.00
C ILE A 137 -14.56 0.60 7.21
N VAL A 138 -13.55 0.01 6.57
CA VAL A 138 -13.71 -1.24 5.82
C VAL A 138 -13.44 -2.41 6.75
N THR A 139 -14.34 -3.39 6.75
CA THR A 139 -14.26 -4.62 7.53
C THR A 139 -14.54 -5.84 6.66
N ALA A 140 -14.27 -7.01 7.19
CA ALA A 140 -14.58 -8.28 6.53
C ALA A 140 -16.07 -8.41 6.20
N GLU A 141 -16.93 -7.83 7.04
CA GLU A 141 -18.39 -7.95 6.94
C GLU A 141 -18.97 -7.01 5.88
N ASN A 142 -18.36 -5.83 5.67
CA ASN A 142 -18.96 -4.78 4.84
C ASN A 142 -18.32 -4.61 3.46
N ILE A 143 -17.14 -5.17 3.21
CA ILE A 143 -16.39 -4.93 1.96
C ILE A 143 -17.20 -5.28 0.70
N ASN A 144 -17.89 -6.41 0.70
CA ASN A 144 -18.64 -6.85 -0.47
C ASN A 144 -19.89 -5.98 -0.72
N GLU A 145 -20.54 -5.48 0.34
CA GLU A 145 -21.63 -4.50 0.23
C GLU A 145 -21.11 -3.19 -0.37
N ILE A 146 -19.99 -2.68 0.13
CA ILE A 146 -19.36 -1.46 -0.36
C ILE A 146 -19.04 -1.58 -1.86
N LEU A 147 -18.37 -2.66 -2.25
CA LEU A 147 -18.03 -2.89 -3.66
C LEU A 147 -19.28 -3.03 -4.53
N GLY A 148 -20.30 -3.77 -4.08
CA GLY A 148 -21.54 -3.92 -4.81
C GLY A 148 -22.32 -2.63 -5.00
N LYS A 149 -22.23 -1.70 -4.04
CA LYS A 149 -22.93 -0.42 -4.08
C LYS A 149 -22.20 0.67 -4.87
N TYR A 150 -20.88 0.72 -4.78
CA TYR A 150 -20.09 1.84 -5.30
C TYR A 150 -19.20 1.50 -6.49
N CYS A 151 -19.07 0.22 -6.86
CA CYS A 151 -18.24 -0.23 -7.96
C CYS A 151 -19.08 -0.96 -9.03
N ASP A 152 -19.58 -0.18 -10.00
CA ASP A 152 -20.39 -0.65 -11.13
C ASP A 152 -19.58 -1.00 -12.38
N TYR A 153 -18.28 -1.20 -12.22
CA TYR A 153 -17.32 -1.49 -13.29
C TYR A 153 -16.44 -2.69 -12.96
N LYS A 154 -15.78 -3.23 -13.98
CA LYS A 154 -14.75 -4.26 -13.78
C LYS A 154 -13.50 -3.60 -13.20
N ILE A 155 -13.00 -4.15 -12.09
CA ILE A 155 -11.81 -3.69 -11.43
C ILE A 155 -10.59 -4.27 -12.15
N ASP A 156 -9.71 -3.41 -12.64
CA ASP A 156 -8.43 -3.83 -13.21
C ASP A 156 -7.35 -3.86 -12.13
N ILE A 157 -7.33 -2.87 -11.23
CA ILE A 157 -6.37 -2.75 -10.12
C ILE A 157 -7.12 -2.67 -8.80
N PHE A 158 -6.77 -3.55 -7.87
CA PHE A 158 -7.25 -3.51 -6.49
C PHE A 158 -6.06 -3.33 -5.56
N SER A 159 -6.08 -2.28 -4.74
CA SER A 159 -5.05 -1.98 -3.75
C SER A 159 -5.65 -1.91 -2.36
N ILE A 160 -5.02 -2.51 -1.36
CA ILE A 160 -5.46 -2.47 0.04
C ILE A 160 -4.28 -2.33 0.98
N ASP A 161 -4.40 -1.35 1.88
CA ASP A 161 -3.48 -1.07 2.97
C ASP A 161 -4.26 -0.34 4.07
N ILE A 162 -4.75 -1.08 5.07
CA ILE A 162 -5.54 -0.52 6.17
C ILE A 162 -4.83 -0.61 7.52
N ASP A 163 -3.54 -0.97 7.50
CA ASP A 163 -2.69 -1.05 8.70
C ASP A 163 -3.28 -1.94 9.83
N GLY A 164 -4.05 -2.97 9.46
CA GLY A 164 -4.78 -3.72 10.47
C GLY A 164 -5.28 -5.08 10.04
N VAL A 165 -6.57 -5.17 9.80
CA VAL A 165 -7.29 -6.43 9.56
C VAL A 165 -7.34 -6.84 8.08
N ASP A 166 -6.34 -6.49 7.31
CA ASP A 166 -6.23 -6.70 5.85
C ASP A 166 -6.53 -8.14 5.44
N TYR A 167 -5.95 -9.13 6.15
CA TYR A 167 -6.20 -10.54 5.87
C TYR A 167 -7.69 -10.87 5.86
N TRP A 168 -8.41 -10.39 6.84
CA TRP A 168 -9.83 -10.69 7.02
C TRP A 168 -10.68 -10.05 5.94
N VAL A 169 -10.37 -8.83 5.56
CA VAL A 169 -11.03 -8.13 4.46
C VAL A 169 -10.76 -8.85 3.14
N ILE A 170 -9.49 -9.16 2.82
CA ILE A 170 -9.11 -9.88 1.60
C ILE A 170 -9.75 -11.26 1.55
N SER A 171 -9.86 -11.96 2.68
CA SER A 171 -10.46 -13.30 2.75
C SER A 171 -11.91 -13.33 2.27
N LYS A 172 -12.66 -12.24 2.44
CA LYS A 172 -14.06 -12.09 2.02
C LYS A 172 -14.25 -11.69 0.55
N LEU A 173 -13.20 -11.20 -0.09
CA LEU A 173 -13.29 -10.87 -1.52
C LEU A 173 -13.48 -12.13 -2.36
N ARG A 174 -14.23 -12.01 -3.46
CA ARG A 174 -14.36 -13.10 -4.43
C ARG A 174 -13.03 -13.37 -5.14
N PRO A 175 -12.75 -14.61 -5.57
CA PRO A 175 -11.61 -14.90 -6.43
C PRO A 175 -11.61 -14.02 -7.70
N ASN A 176 -10.42 -13.67 -8.19
CA ASN A 176 -10.24 -12.86 -9.39
C ASN A 176 -11.03 -11.54 -9.38
N ILE A 177 -11.10 -10.85 -8.23
CA ILE A 177 -11.82 -9.57 -8.11
C ILE A 177 -11.27 -8.50 -9.05
N SER A 178 -9.97 -8.57 -9.35
CA SER A 178 -9.23 -7.66 -10.24
C SER A 178 -8.23 -8.42 -11.10
N LYS A 179 -7.63 -7.75 -12.10
CA LYS A 179 -6.51 -8.29 -12.87
C LYS A 179 -5.19 -8.20 -12.09
N ILE A 180 -4.96 -7.04 -11.47
CA ILE A 180 -3.79 -6.74 -10.64
C ILE A 180 -4.28 -6.53 -9.21
N PHE A 181 -3.61 -7.15 -8.23
CA PHE A 181 -3.91 -6.99 -6.82
C PHE A 181 -2.65 -6.56 -6.08
N ILE A 182 -2.77 -5.53 -5.24
CA ILE A 182 -1.68 -4.97 -4.44
C ILE A 182 -2.14 -5.01 -2.99
N ALA A 183 -1.30 -5.52 -2.11
CA ALA A 183 -1.60 -5.51 -0.67
C ALA A 183 -0.36 -5.23 0.15
N GLU A 184 -0.53 -4.43 1.21
CA GLU A 184 0.48 -4.30 2.24
C GLU A 184 0.61 -5.61 3.03
N PHE A 185 1.83 -5.94 3.42
CA PHE A 185 2.13 -7.02 4.35
C PHE A 185 3.11 -6.54 5.42
N ASN A 186 3.14 -7.23 6.55
CA ASN A 186 4.04 -6.88 7.64
C ASN A 186 5.34 -7.68 7.58
N PRO A 187 6.46 -7.08 7.13
CA PRO A 187 7.74 -7.77 7.06
C PRO A 187 8.32 -8.11 8.43
N THR A 188 7.83 -7.49 9.51
CA THR A 188 8.28 -7.76 10.88
C THR A 188 7.90 -9.16 11.34
N PHE A 189 6.87 -9.77 10.76
CA PHE A 189 6.49 -11.17 11.06
C PHE A 189 7.50 -12.19 10.52
N GLY A 190 8.41 -11.79 9.67
CA GLY A 190 9.45 -12.65 9.11
C GLY A 190 8.97 -13.55 7.96
N PRO A 191 9.88 -14.37 7.38
CA PRO A 191 9.62 -15.14 6.17
C PRO A 191 8.81 -16.43 6.39
N ASP A 192 8.88 -16.99 7.59
CA ASP A 192 8.46 -18.37 7.81
C ASP A 192 7.07 -18.49 8.42
N LEU A 193 6.56 -17.44 9.06
CA LEU A 193 5.29 -17.46 9.76
C LEU A 193 4.10 -17.23 8.81
N GLU A 194 3.05 -18.02 8.99
CA GLU A 194 1.74 -17.83 8.34
C GLU A 194 0.77 -17.24 9.34
N ILE A 195 0.86 -15.94 9.60
CA ILE A 195 0.11 -15.28 10.68
C ILE A 195 -0.54 -13.98 10.23
N THR A 196 -1.59 -13.60 10.97
CA THR A 196 -2.24 -12.31 10.89
C THR A 196 -2.66 -11.83 12.28
N VAL A 197 -2.93 -10.54 12.43
CA VAL A 197 -3.57 -10.02 13.65
C VAL A 197 -5.01 -10.56 13.79
N PRO A 198 -5.57 -10.65 15.00
CA PRO A 198 -6.97 -11.02 15.18
C PRO A 198 -7.95 -10.09 14.47
N ASN A 199 -9.10 -10.61 14.03
CA ASN A 199 -10.19 -9.79 13.50
C ASN A 199 -10.87 -9.03 14.65
N ILE A 200 -10.47 -7.79 14.86
CA ILE A 200 -10.96 -6.92 15.92
C ILE A 200 -11.62 -5.71 15.30
N ASP A 201 -12.86 -5.46 15.66
CA ASP A 201 -13.59 -4.25 15.23
C ASP A 201 -12.84 -2.99 15.68
N GLY A 202 -12.65 -2.07 14.74
CA GLY A 202 -11.92 -0.83 15.02
C GLY A 202 -10.44 -1.04 15.33
N PHE A 203 -9.83 -2.11 14.83
CA PHE A 203 -8.39 -2.37 15.01
C PHE A 203 -7.58 -1.10 14.74
N ASP A 204 -6.68 -0.81 15.68
CA ASP A 204 -5.70 0.26 15.57
C ASP A 204 -4.35 -0.24 16.07
N ARG A 205 -3.35 -0.24 15.19
CA ARG A 205 -2.01 -0.78 15.49
C ARG A 205 -1.32 -0.05 16.65
N THR A 206 -1.64 1.24 16.84
CA THR A 206 -1.02 2.06 17.90
C THR A 206 -1.56 1.71 19.29
N ASN A 207 -2.82 1.27 19.33
CA ASN A 207 -3.46 0.78 20.54
C ASN A 207 -3.20 -0.70 20.79
N TYR A 208 -2.95 -1.47 19.71
CA TYR A 208 -2.74 -2.91 19.80
C TYR A 208 -1.38 -3.25 20.43
N HIS A 209 -0.31 -2.54 20.02
CA HIS A 209 1.01 -2.65 20.63
C HIS A 209 1.77 -1.34 20.54
N ASN A 210 2.39 -0.91 21.65
CA ASN A 210 3.11 0.37 21.76
C ASN A 210 4.17 0.59 20.67
N SER A 211 4.80 -0.48 20.19
CA SER A 211 5.80 -0.38 19.13
C SER A 211 5.24 -0.01 17.75
N ASN A 212 3.93 -0.07 17.54
CA ASN A 212 3.26 0.09 16.25
C ASN A 212 3.66 -0.97 15.18
N LEU A 213 4.35 -2.05 15.59
CA LEU A 213 4.89 -3.05 14.67
C LEU A 213 3.99 -4.28 14.49
N CYS A 214 2.94 -4.44 15.32
CA CYS A 214 2.05 -5.61 15.26
C CYS A 214 0.74 -5.24 14.55
N TYR A 215 0.66 -5.49 13.24
CA TYR A 215 -0.49 -5.19 12.38
C TYR A 215 -0.48 -6.09 11.13
N GLY A 216 -1.60 -6.14 10.43
CA GLY A 216 -1.68 -6.80 9.11
C GLY A 216 -1.44 -8.29 9.15
N LEU A 217 -0.76 -8.78 8.13
CA LEU A 217 -0.46 -10.20 7.93
C LEU A 217 0.97 -10.41 7.42
N SER A 218 1.49 -11.62 7.61
CA SER A 218 2.78 -12.02 7.04
C SER A 218 2.69 -12.21 5.52
N LEU A 219 3.81 -12.04 4.80
CA LEU A 219 3.83 -12.26 3.35
C LEU A 219 3.46 -13.70 2.98
N LYS A 220 3.90 -14.67 3.78
CA LYS A 220 3.58 -16.09 3.54
C LYS A 220 2.08 -16.35 3.64
N ALA A 221 1.41 -15.76 4.65
CA ALA A 221 -0.05 -15.84 4.78
C ALA A 221 -0.75 -15.13 3.61
N LEU A 222 -0.26 -13.96 3.19
CA LEU A 222 -0.82 -13.24 2.05
C LEU A 222 -0.71 -14.04 0.76
N ILE A 223 0.47 -14.61 0.47
CA ILE A 223 0.66 -15.43 -0.75
C ILE A 223 -0.30 -16.63 -0.76
N LYS A 224 -0.41 -17.34 0.36
CA LYS A 224 -1.33 -18.49 0.49
C LYS A 224 -2.77 -18.09 0.21
N LEU A 225 -3.24 -17.01 0.84
CA LEU A 225 -4.58 -16.48 0.63
C LEU A 225 -4.81 -16.07 -0.82
N MET A 226 -3.84 -15.41 -1.45
CA MET A 226 -3.98 -14.95 -2.84
C MET A 226 -3.94 -16.10 -3.85
N VAL A 227 -3.21 -17.18 -3.58
CA VAL A 227 -3.27 -18.41 -4.38
C VAL A 227 -4.68 -19.02 -4.32
N GLU A 228 -5.30 -19.10 -3.14
CA GLU A 228 -6.69 -19.54 -2.98
C GLU A 228 -7.70 -18.63 -3.73
N LYS A 229 -7.38 -17.34 -3.87
CA LYS A 229 -8.14 -16.35 -4.66
C LYS A 229 -7.83 -16.39 -6.16
N ASN A 230 -7.03 -17.37 -6.62
CA ASN A 230 -6.62 -17.55 -8.01
C ASN A 230 -5.69 -16.45 -8.55
N TYR A 231 -4.75 -16.00 -7.72
CA TYR A 231 -3.72 -15.05 -8.11
C TYR A 231 -2.34 -15.68 -8.10
N TYR A 232 -1.48 -15.15 -8.97
CA TYR A 232 -0.06 -15.46 -9.04
C TYR A 232 0.76 -14.32 -8.41
N PHE A 233 1.67 -14.66 -7.51
CA PHE A 233 2.56 -13.71 -6.87
C PHE A 233 3.68 -13.28 -7.81
N LEU A 234 3.88 -11.96 -7.99
CA LEU A 234 4.91 -11.37 -8.84
C LEU A 234 6.15 -10.91 -8.08
N GLY A 235 6.01 -10.59 -6.83
CA GLY A 235 7.08 -10.03 -6.02
C GLY A 235 6.60 -8.91 -5.11
N THR A 236 7.55 -8.26 -4.46
CA THR A 236 7.33 -7.09 -3.60
C THR A 236 8.04 -5.88 -4.17
N ASN A 237 7.73 -4.67 -3.68
CA ASN A 237 8.62 -3.53 -3.86
C ASN A 237 9.93 -3.72 -3.07
N LEU A 238 10.97 -2.94 -3.39
CA LEU A 238 12.29 -2.97 -2.71
C LEU A 238 12.16 -2.76 -1.20
N GLN A 239 11.23 -1.92 -0.80
CA GLN A 239 10.99 -1.61 0.60
C GLN A 239 10.27 -2.72 1.37
N LYS A 240 9.80 -3.77 0.66
CA LYS A 240 9.13 -4.94 1.25
C LYS A 240 7.92 -4.55 2.11
N MET A 241 7.12 -3.65 1.59
CA MET A 241 5.87 -3.20 2.20
C MET A 241 4.66 -3.69 1.41
N ASN A 242 4.72 -3.59 0.08
CA ASN A 242 3.65 -3.98 -0.83
C ASN A 242 4.01 -5.23 -1.64
N ALA A 243 3.07 -6.16 -1.70
CA ALA A 243 3.14 -7.37 -2.53
C ALA A 243 2.21 -7.23 -3.74
N PHE A 244 2.68 -7.69 -4.90
CA PHE A 244 2.00 -7.56 -6.19
C PHE A 244 1.59 -8.92 -6.71
N PHE A 245 0.36 -9.00 -7.20
CA PHE A 245 -0.22 -10.23 -7.72
C PHE A 245 -0.95 -9.96 -9.05
N ILE A 246 -0.96 -10.97 -9.91
CA ILE A 246 -1.78 -11.00 -11.12
C ILE A 246 -2.75 -12.17 -11.05
N SER A 247 -4.01 -11.94 -11.44
CA SER A 247 -4.97 -13.02 -11.61
C SER A 247 -4.43 -14.07 -12.60
N ASN A 248 -4.51 -15.36 -12.25
CA ASN A 248 -4.03 -16.44 -13.09
C ASN A 248 -4.67 -16.45 -14.49
N ASN A 249 -5.84 -15.84 -14.65
CA ASN A 249 -6.50 -15.69 -15.95
C ASN A 249 -5.73 -14.76 -16.91
N PHE A 250 -4.79 -13.96 -16.38
CA PHE A 250 -4.00 -12.98 -17.13
C PHE A 250 -2.50 -13.23 -17.02
N LYS A 251 -2.08 -14.33 -16.39
CA LYS A 251 -0.67 -14.71 -16.28
C LYS A 251 -0.07 -14.95 -17.66
N LYS A 252 1.00 -14.25 -17.99
CA LYS A 252 1.83 -14.48 -19.17
C LYS A 252 3.13 -15.20 -18.76
N GLU A 253 3.67 -16.06 -19.61
CA GLU A 253 4.95 -16.77 -19.36
C GLU A 253 6.12 -15.78 -19.20
N SER A 254 6.02 -14.60 -19.83
CA SER A 254 7.01 -13.53 -19.73
C SER A 254 7.04 -12.79 -18.38
N PHE A 255 6.07 -13.03 -17.49
CA PHE A 255 6.09 -12.43 -16.15
C PHE A 255 7.01 -13.22 -15.22
N PHE A 256 8.24 -12.73 -15.03
CA PHE A 256 9.21 -13.15 -14.01
C PHE A 256 9.13 -14.64 -13.61
N PRO A 257 9.64 -15.56 -14.46
CA PRO A 257 9.32 -16.99 -14.36
C PRO A 257 9.80 -17.69 -13.08
N ASN A 258 10.68 -17.08 -12.29
CA ASN A 258 11.30 -17.76 -11.15
C ASN A 258 11.55 -16.83 -9.95
N ILE A 259 10.48 -16.35 -9.31
CA ILE A 259 10.65 -15.68 -8.03
C ILE A 259 11.01 -16.72 -6.97
N ASN A 260 12.28 -16.76 -6.58
CA ASN A 260 12.70 -17.58 -5.45
C ASN A 260 12.27 -16.88 -4.14
N LEU A 261 11.16 -17.33 -3.57
CA LEU A 261 10.63 -16.81 -2.31
C LEU A 261 11.67 -16.81 -1.18
N ARG A 262 12.62 -17.73 -1.18
CA ARG A 262 13.70 -17.79 -0.17
C ARG A 262 14.76 -16.71 -0.36
N LYS A 263 14.89 -16.15 -1.56
CA LYS A 263 15.81 -15.03 -1.85
C LYS A 263 15.20 -13.65 -1.53
N LEU A 264 13.88 -13.58 -1.37
CA LEU A 264 13.25 -12.39 -0.81
C LEU A 264 13.61 -12.38 0.68
N SER A 265 14.66 -11.67 1.06
CA SER A 265 14.97 -11.42 2.46
C SER A 265 13.85 -10.57 3.06
N TYR A 266 12.98 -11.22 3.82
CA TYR A 266 11.75 -10.61 4.38
C TYR A 266 12.00 -9.79 5.63
N TYR A 267 13.12 -10.03 6.32
CA TYR A 267 13.57 -9.07 7.31
C TYR A 267 13.95 -7.81 6.57
N SER A 268 13.00 -6.91 6.48
CA SER A 268 13.36 -5.64 5.92
C SER A 268 14.36 -4.98 6.86
N ASP A 269 15.55 -4.70 6.35
CA ASP A 269 16.38 -3.62 6.86
C ASP A 269 15.66 -2.28 6.66
N SER A 270 14.40 -2.31 6.24
CA SER A 270 13.60 -1.13 6.05
C SER A 270 13.39 -0.45 7.39
N ASN A 271 14.08 0.68 7.57
CA ASN A 271 13.83 1.62 8.65
C ASN A 271 12.54 2.42 8.42
N ILE A 272 11.66 1.93 7.53
CA ILE A 272 10.52 2.69 7.03
C ILE A 272 9.46 2.89 8.11
N ARG A 273 9.32 1.91 9.00
CA ARG A 273 8.39 2.05 10.11
C ARG A 273 9.16 2.10 11.42
N ASP A 274 9.17 3.28 12.01
CA ASP A 274 9.84 3.50 13.28
C ASP A 274 9.14 2.74 14.40
N SER A 275 9.91 1.95 15.14
CA SER A 275 9.45 1.32 16.37
C SER A 275 9.41 2.31 17.53
N ARG A 276 8.52 2.07 18.49
CA ARG A 276 8.36 2.90 19.68
C ARG A 276 8.43 2.06 20.96
N ASP A 277 8.90 2.69 22.04
CA ASP A 277 8.82 2.13 23.39
C ASP A 277 7.44 2.37 24.05
N CYS A 278 7.27 1.92 25.28
CA CYS A 278 6.04 2.12 26.05
C CYS A 278 5.72 3.61 26.39
N ASN A 279 6.69 4.50 26.23
CA ASN A 279 6.53 5.96 26.35
C ASN A 279 6.35 6.65 25.00
N TYR A 280 6.15 5.89 23.91
CA TYR A 280 6.04 6.34 22.53
C TYR A 280 7.28 7.02 21.95
N ASN A 281 8.46 6.90 22.59
CA ASN A 281 9.71 7.36 22.03
C ASN A 281 10.17 6.43 20.90
N LEU A 282 10.79 7.00 19.85
CA LEU A 282 11.37 6.24 18.75
C LEU A 282 12.53 5.37 19.24
N THR A 283 12.54 4.08 18.92
CA THR A 283 13.56 3.12 19.33
C THR A 283 14.50 2.72 18.21
N TYR A 284 14.17 3.06 16.96
CA TYR A 284 15.00 2.79 15.77
C TYR A 284 15.46 1.32 15.64
N LEU A 285 14.58 0.39 16.02
CA LEU A 285 14.86 -1.04 15.90
C LEU A 285 14.98 -1.45 14.44
N SER A 286 15.85 -2.42 14.15
CA SER A 286 16.06 -2.99 12.82
C SER A 286 16.13 -4.51 12.85
N GLY A 287 15.85 -5.15 11.71
CA GLY A 287 15.96 -6.59 11.52
C GLY A 287 15.18 -7.41 12.54
N SER A 288 15.78 -8.48 13.04
CA SER A 288 15.17 -9.41 14.01
C SER A 288 14.80 -8.78 15.36
N LYS A 289 15.38 -7.63 15.70
CA LYS A 289 15.01 -6.89 16.92
C LYS A 289 13.57 -6.39 16.87
N LYS A 290 13.06 -6.04 15.68
CA LYS A 290 11.63 -5.68 15.49
C LYS A 290 10.72 -6.86 15.82
N GLN A 291 11.06 -8.05 15.34
CA GLN A 291 10.27 -9.26 15.61
C GLN A 291 10.29 -9.62 17.11
N LYS A 292 11.45 -9.48 17.75
CA LYS A 292 11.59 -9.72 19.19
C LYS A 292 10.73 -8.74 19.99
N GLU A 293 10.63 -7.48 19.59
CA GLU A 293 9.79 -6.48 20.25
C GLU A 293 8.32 -6.90 20.33
N ILE A 294 7.82 -7.56 19.29
CA ILE A 294 6.43 -8.00 19.19
C ILE A 294 6.24 -9.49 19.53
N GLU A 295 7.25 -10.21 20.02
CA GLU A 295 7.18 -11.66 20.26
C GLU A 295 6.05 -12.12 21.19
N ASN A 296 5.58 -11.23 22.07
CA ASN A 296 4.48 -11.46 22.99
C ASN A 296 3.10 -11.08 22.46
N CYS A 297 3.02 -10.46 21.27
CA CYS A 297 1.75 -10.10 20.64
C CYS A 297 0.92 -11.36 20.32
N GLU A 298 -0.38 -11.25 20.54
CA GLU A 298 -1.35 -12.26 20.11
C GLU A 298 -1.56 -12.15 18.59
N VAL A 299 -1.53 -13.27 17.92
CA VAL A 299 -1.76 -13.38 16.46
C VAL A 299 -2.62 -14.60 16.18
N ILE A 300 -3.13 -14.70 14.97
CA ILE A 300 -3.81 -15.90 14.48
C ILE A 300 -2.82 -16.68 13.61
N ASP A 301 -2.53 -17.88 14.00
CA ASP A 301 -1.79 -18.86 13.21
C ASP A 301 -2.70 -19.49 12.16
N LEU A 302 -2.28 -19.38 10.91
CA LEU A 302 -3.03 -19.82 9.72
C LEU A 302 -2.42 -21.09 9.11
N SER A 303 -1.35 -21.62 9.69
CA SER A 303 -0.54 -22.69 9.09
C SER A 303 -1.33 -24.01 8.95
N ASP A 304 -2.20 -24.34 9.93
CA ASP A 304 -3.00 -25.56 9.96
C ASP A 304 -4.43 -25.40 9.44
N GLY A 305 -4.80 -24.21 8.98
CA GLY A 305 -6.14 -23.87 8.50
C GLY A 305 -7.21 -23.72 9.60
N LYS A 306 -6.84 -23.80 10.88
CA LYS A 306 -7.78 -23.74 12.01
C LYS A 306 -7.89 -22.36 12.67
N ASN A 307 -7.14 -21.38 12.18
CA ASN A 307 -7.15 -19.99 12.68
C ASN A 307 -6.94 -19.92 14.21
N LYS A 308 -5.88 -20.53 14.70
CA LYS A 308 -5.62 -20.67 16.13
C LYS A 308 -4.94 -19.43 16.71
N LYS A 309 -5.45 -18.93 17.83
CA LYS A 309 -4.77 -17.87 18.60
C LYS A 309 -3.43 -18.37 19.17
N SER A 310 -2.39 -17.59 19.01
CA SER A 310 -1.06 -17.88 19.53
C SER A 310 -0.30 -16.58 19.83
N LYS A 311 0.80 -16.68 20.56
CA LYS A 311 1.80 -15.60 20.63
C LYS A 311 2.90 -15.87 19.61
N ILE A 312 3.46 -14.82 19.02
CA ILE A 312 4.51 -14.96 18.01
C ILE A 312 5.66 -15.84 18.49
N LYS A 313 6.14 -15.65 19.72
CA LYS A 313 7.21 -16.47 20.32
C LYS A 313 6.97 -17.96 20.37
N ASN A 314 5.72 -18.39 20.35
CA ASN A 314 5.37 -19.83 20.37
C ASN A 314 5.37 -20.45 18.97
N LEU A 315 5.55 -19.63 17.93
CA LEU A 315 5.54 -20.01 16.52
C LEU A 315 6.93 -19.91 15.88
N LEU A 316 7.89 -19.26 16.57
CA LEU A 316 9.29 -19.19 16.21
C LEU A 316 10.03 -20.43 16.67
#